data_dcd345ff67e8e8801936cd823e721c54
#
_entry.id   dcd345ff67e8e8801936cd823e721c54
#
_cell.length_a   1.000
_cell.length_b   1.000
_cell.length_c   1.000
_cell.angle_alpha   90.00
_cell.angle_beta   90.00
_cell.angle_gamma   90.00
#
_symmetry.space_group_name_H-M   'P 1'
#
loop_
_entity.id
_entity.type
_entity.pdbx_description
1 polymer ?
#
loop_
_entity_poly.entity_id
_entity_poly.type
_entity_poly.pdbx_seq_one_letter_code
_entity_poly.pdbx_strand_id
1 'polypeptide(L)'
;MKYKSIKLMLGIAFAIPNVAWADVVPCSLFADHMVIQRDTQAPVWGSADAGEEVSVTGSWGDTVTTTADTSGKWMVKLKTPAAGGPHTLTIKGNNTVEIKDVLSGEVWFCSGQSNMEWEMHKLAKVSAKRTTPEHVPTANYVKKEMETASDQLLRQFTVARSKSPQKPLTTLTGSWLDSSPQNNPGFSGTAYFFGRELRKELNVPIGLIKCAWGGRDLVKDFRPPSAV
;
A
#
# COMPACT_ATOMS: atom_id res chain seq x y z
N MET A 1 -63.64 15.92 -52.49
CA MET A 1 -62.69 15.14 -51.73
C MET A 1 -61.60 16.07 -51.22
N LYS A 2 -61.50 16.25 -49.86
CA LYS A 2 -60.49 17.15 -49.26
C LYS A 2 -59.45 16.27 -48.64
N TYR A 3 -58.19 16.30 -49.16
CA TYR A 3 -57.05 15.62 -48.56
C TYR A 3 -56.54 16.44 -47.37
N LYS A 4 -56.55 15.80 -46.17
CA LYS A 4 -55.90 16.35 -45.00
C LYS A 4 -54.43 15.85 -44.99
N SER A 5 -53.49 16.81 -45.13
CA SER A 5 -52.04 16.53 -44.97
C SER A 5 -51.73 16.33 -43.48
N ILE A 6 -51.27 15.13 -43.12
CA ILE A 6 -50.72 14.84 -41.79
C ILE A 6 -49.23 15.22 -41.82
N LYS A 7 -48.85 16.25 -41.07
CA LYS A 7 -47.45 16.58 -40.82
C LYS A 7 -46.91 15.64 -39.75
N LEU A 8 -46.03 14.73 -40.15
CA LEU A 8 -45.26 13.88 -39.24
C LEU A 8 -44.13 14.71 -38.64
N MET A 9 -44.22 15.05 -37.33
CA MET A 9 -43.11 15.63 -36.60
C MET A 9 -42.17 14.51 -36.16
N LEU A 10 -41.00 14.44 -36.80
CA LEU A 10 -39.92 13.51 -36.39
C LEU A 10 -39.17 14.15 -35.21
N GLY A 11 -39.47 13.69 -34.00
CA GLY A 11 -38.71 14.10 -32.78
C GLY A 11 -37.35 13.41 -32.78
N ILE A 12 -36.26 14.16 -32.93
CA ILE A 12 -34.91 13.69 -32.74
C ILE A 12 -34.67 13.63 -31.22
N ALA A 13 -34.71 12.44 -30.64
CA ALA A 13 -34.27 12.23 -29.27
C ALA A 13 -32.74 12.28 -29.23
N PHE A 14 -32.19 13.35 -28.68
CA PHE A 14 -30.77 13.38 -28.32
C PHE A 14 -30.53 12.41 -27.15
N ALA A 15 -29.93 11.28 -27.43
CA ALA A 15 -29.38 10.43 -26.38
C ALA A 15 -28.16 11.16 -25.78
N ILE A 16 -28.32 11.71 -24.57
CA ILE A 16 -27.21 12.23 -23.77
C ILE A 16 -26.42 10.99 -23.34
N PRO A 17 -25.14 10.84 -23.74
CA PRO A 17 -24.35 9.75 -23.25
C PRO A 17 -24.25 9.89 -21.72
N ASN A 18 -24.69 8.87 -20.98
CA ASN A 18 -24.34 8.74 -19.57
C ASN A 18 -22.81 8.57 -19.50
N VAL A 19 -22.10 9.65 -19.25
CA VAL A 19 -20.68 9.60 -18.90
C VAL A 19 -20.65 8.97 -17.49
N ALA A 20 -20.34 7.71 -17.41
CA ALA A 20 -20.00 7.09 -16.12
C ALA A 20 -18.67 7.71 -15.69
N TRP A 21 -18.72 8.55 -14.69
CA TRP A 21 -17.52 9.12 -14.06
C TRP A 21 -16.81 7.98 -13.33
N ALA A 22 -15.52 7.78 -13.58
CA ALA A 22 -14.74 6.88 -12.78
C ALA A 22 -14.37 7.57 -11.45
N ASP A 23 -14.49 6.85 -10.37
CA ASP A 23 -14.13 7.32 -9.03
C ASP A 23 -12.62 7.50 -8.90
N VAL A 24 -12.17 8.48 -8.08
CA VAL A 24 -10.78 8.53 -7.67
C VAL A 24 -10.43 7.29 -6.84
N VAL A 25 -9.40 6.57 -7.26
CA VAL A 25 -8.92 5.33 -6.63
C VAL A 25 -7.45 5.50 -6.27
N PRO A 26 -7.09 5.62 -4.97
CA PRO A 26 -5.70 5.59 -4.55
C PRO A 26 -5.07 4.21 -4.79
N CYS A 27 -3.75 4.17 -4.95
CA CYS A 27 -3.02 2.90 -4.90
C CYS A 27 -3.33 2.19 -3.57
N SER A 28 -3.53 0.88 -3.61
CA SER A 28 -3.90 0.09 -2.43
C SER A 28 -2.87 0.09 -1.28
N LEU A 29 -1.69 0.64 -1.52
CA LEU A 29 -0.72 0.95 -0.47
C LEU A 29 -1.24 2.04 0.48
N PHE A 30 -2.08 2.96 -0.04
CA PHE A 30 -2.76 3.99 0.74
C PHE A 30 -4.10 3.44 1.21
N ALA A 31 -4.08 2.83 2.38
CA ALA A 31 -5.23 2.19 3.01
C ALA A 31 -5.21 2.41 4.53
N ASP A 32 -6.30 2.08 5.19
CA ASP A 32 -6.37 2.15 6.65
C ASP A 32 -5.19 1.43 7.29
N HIS A 33 -4.77 1.94 8.42
CA HIS A 33 -3.63 1.46 9.21
C HIS A 33 -2.25 1.63 8.54
N MET A 34 -2.13 2.41 7.46
CA MET A 34 -0.85 2.66 6.81
C MET A 34 0.11 3.45 7.70
N VAL A 35 1.41 3.34 7.39
CA VAL A 35 2.43 4.28 7.86
C VAL A 35 2.90 5.10 6.66
N ILE A 36 2.90 6.43 6.78
CA ILE A 36 3.47 7.35 5.79
C ILE A 36 4.83 7.85 6.27
N GLN A 37 5.78 8.04 5.35
CA GLN A 37 7.10 8.58 5.71
C GLN A 37 6.96 9.97 6.31
N ARG A 38 7.53 10.20 7.48
CA ARG A 38 7.52 11.45 8.24
C ARG A 38 8.46 12.50 7.67
N ASP A 39 8.25 13.76 8.06
CA ASP A 39 9.17 14.91 7.83
C ASP A 39 9.65 15.04 6.38
N THR A 40 8.78 14.77 5.39
CA THR A 40 9.15 14.77 3.98
C THR A 40 8.02 15.23 3.06
N GLN A 41 8.28 15.25 1.77
CA GLN A 41 7.30 15.37 0.69
C GLN A 41 6.97 13.95 0.19
N ALA A 42 6.06 13.25 0.89
CA ALA A 42 5.70 11.88 0.55
C ALA A 42 4.87 11.81 -0.73
N PRO A 43 5.21 10.94 -1.70
CA PRO A 43 4.38 10.74 -2.88
C PRO A 43 3.10 9.99 -2.50
N VAL A 44 1.95 10.48 -2.99
CA VAL A 44 0.65 9.81 -2.94
C VAL A 44 0.10 9.77 -4.35
N TRP A 45 -0.36 8.60 -4.82
CA TRP A 45 -0.75 8.39 -6.21
C TRP A 45 -1.91 7.41 -6.35
N GLY A 46 -2.53 7.42 -7.53
CA GLY A 46 -3.62 6.54 -7.88
C GLY A 46 -4.10 6.74 -9.31
N SER A 47 -5.36 6.42 -9.53
CA SER A 47 -6.08 6.63 -10.78
C SER A 47 -7.38 7.40 -10.56
N ALA A 48 -7.85 8.09 -11.61
CA ALA A 48 -9.08 8.85 -11.66
C ALA A 48 -9.49 9.00 -13.15
N ASP A 49 -10.56 9.71 -13.46
CA ASP A 49 -10.86 10.09 -14.84
C ASP A 49 -9.77 11.01 -15.43
N ALA A 50 -9.51 10.89 -16.73
CA ALA A 50 -8.58 11.78 -17.40
C ALA A 50 -9.06 13.24 -17.29
N GLY A 51 -8.20 14.12 -16.78
CA GLY A 51 -8.52 15.52 -16.53
C GLY A 51 -9.26 15.79 -15.21
N GLU A 52 -9.53 14.80 -14.39
CA GLU A 52 -10.15 14.95 -13.08
C GLU A 52 -9.18 15.66 -12.11
N GLU A 53 -9.68 16.66 -11.40
CA GLU A 53 -8.95 17.30 -10.32
C GLU A 53 -9.01 16.44 -9.05
N VAL A 54 -7.84 16.12 -8.50
CA VAL A 54 -7.69 15.31 -7.29
C VAL A 54 -6.98 16.12 -6.22
N SER A 55 -7.59 16.25 -5.05
CA SER A 55 -6.98 16.85 -3.87
C SER A 55 -6.69 15.79 -2.81
N VAL A 56 -5.53 15.93 -2.14
CA VAL A 56 -5.10 15.06 -1.04
C VAL A 56 -4.84 15.92 0.16
N THR A 57 -5.55 15.65 1.26
CA THR A 57 -5.50 16.41 2.50
C THR A 57 -5.16 15.49 3.67
N GLY A 58 -4.13 15.85 4.42
CA GLY A 58 -3.83 15.23 5.71
C GLY A 58 -4.52 15.95 6.85
N SER A 59 -5.01 15.24 7.86
CA SER A 59 -5.63 15.83 9.05
C SER A 59 -4.68 16.73 9.85
N TRP A 60 -3.39 16.74 9.52
CA TRP A 60 -2.38 17.66 10.06
C TRP A 60 -2.37 19.04 9.40
N GLY A 61 -3.22 19.29 8.39
CA GLY A 61 -3.47 20.60 7.80
C GLY A 61 -2.87 20.84 6.40
N ASP A 62 -2.01 19.96 5.89
CA ASP A 62 -1.45 20.11 4.55
C ASP A 62 -2.41 19.55 3.49
N THR A 63 -2.54 20.30 2.37
CA THR A 63 -3.36 19.92 1.21
C THR A 63 -2.59 20.18 -0.08
N VAL A 64 -2.67 19.24 -1.02
CA VAL A 64 -2.10 19.38 -2.36
C VAL A 64 -3.12 18.92 -3.39
N THR A 65 -3.19 19.63 -4.52
CA THR A 65 -4.09 19.32 -5.64
C THR A 65 -3.28 19.01 -6.90
N THR A 66 -3.80 18.12 -7.73
CA THR A 66 -3.27 17.76 -9.04
C THR A 66 -4.40 17.44 -10.01
N THR A 67 -4.07 17.27 -11.28
CA THR A 67 -5.01 16.79 -12.30
C THR A 67 -4.52 15.46 -12.85
N ALA A 68 -5.42 14.48 -12.97
CA ALA A 68 -5.11 13.20 -13.58
C ALA A 68 -4.73 13.38 -15.06
N ASP A 69 -3.69 12.68 -15.49
CA ASP A 69 -3.21 12.74 -16.86
C ASP A 69 -4.18 12.06 -17.86
N THR A 70 -3.87 12.10 -19.15
CA THR A 70 -4.67 11.50 -20.21
C THR A 70 -4.79 9.97 -20.10
N SER A 71 -3.97 9.31 -19.28
CA SER A 71 -4.07 7.88 -18.94
C SER A 71 -4.82 7.63 -17.65
N GLY A 72 -5.37 8.66 -17.01
CA GLY A 72 -6.09 8.58 -15.75
C GLY A 72 -5.17 8.41 -14.52
N LYS A 73 -3.88 8.72 -14.62
CA LYS A 73 -2.95 8.62 -13.48
C LYS A 73 -2.77 9.97 -12.83
N TRP A 74 -2.71 9.97 -11.51
CA TRP A 74 -2.39 11.15 -10.72
C TRP A 74 -1.33 10.84 -9.66
N MET A 75 -0.57 11.86 -9.30
CA MET A 75 0.40 11.82 -8.20
C MET A 75 0.57 13.23 -7.61
N VAL A 76 0.66 13.27 -6.29
CA VAL A 76 1.02 14.48 -5.53
C VAL A 76 2.22 14.19 -4.63
N LYS A 77 2.87 15.25 -4.16
CA LYS A 77 3.86 15.20 -3.07
C LYS A 77 3.27 15.95 -1.88
N LEU A 78 2.75 15.20 -0.90
CA LEU A 78 2.14 15.74 0.30
C LEU A 78 3.20 15.94 1.37
N LYS A 79 3.27 17.13 1.95
CA LYS A 79 4.13 17.37 3.11
C LYS A 79 3.57 16.61 4.31
N THR A 80 4.44 15.82 4.97
CA THR A 80 4.07 14.97 6.09
C THR A 80 4.56 15.54 7.40
N PRO A 81 3.83 15.32 8.51
CA PRO A 81 4.19 15.81 9.82
C PRO A 81 5.35 15.01 10.42
N ALA A 82 5.84 15.47 11.57
CA ALA A 82 6.70 14.69 12.45
C ALA A 82 6.04 13.37 12.85
N ALA A 83 6.83 12.44 13.42
CA ALA A 83 6.34 11.14 13.84
C ALA A 83 5.17 11.25 14.82
N GLY A 84 4.12 10.46 14.60
CA GLY A 84 2.93 10.46 15.45
C GLY A 84 1.69 9.92 14.73
N GLY A 85 0.54 10.28 15.24
CA GLY A 85 -0.77 9.84 14.80
C GLY A 85 -1.62 9.30 15.93
N PRO A 86 -2.79 8.72 15.64
CA PRO A 86 -3.33 8.46 14.30
C PRO A 86 -3.83 9.72 13.59
N HIS A 87 -3.64 9.76 12.29
CA HIS A 87 -4.13 10.77 11.38
C HIS A 87 -5.17 10.18 10.42
N THR A 88 -5.84 11.07 9.67
CA THR A 88 -6.69 10.72 8.54
C THR A 88 -6.10 11.35 7.27
N LEU A 89 -6.11 10.60 6.16
CA LEU A 89 -5.78 11.10 4.84
C LEU A 89 -7.06 11.10 4.01
N THR A 90 -7.47 12.25 3.50
CA THR A 90 -8.66 12.41 2.66
C THR A 90 -8.22 12.66 1.22
N ILE A 91 -8.70 11.83 0.30
CA ILE A 91 -8.47 11.94 -1.14
C ILE A 91 -9.82 12.25 -1.78
N LYS A 92 -9.93 13.40 -2.43
CA LYS A 92 -11.17 13.89 -3.03
C LYS A 92 -10.97 14.15 -4.52
N GLY A 93 -11.81 13.55 -5.32
CA GLY A 93 -12.06 13.79 -6.72
C GLY A 93 -13.57 13.90 -6.94
N ASN A 94 -14.12 13.18 -7.89
CA ASN A 94 -15.58 13.05 -8.08
C ASN A 94 -16.25 12.34 -6.89
N ASN A 95 -15.54 11.44 -6.25
CA ASN A 95 -15.87 10.81 -4.95
C ASN A 95 -14.89 11.26 -3.87
N THR A 96 -15.09 10.77 -2.65
CA THR A 96 -14.16 11.00 -1.52
C THR A 96 -13.78 9.67 -0.89
N VAL A 97 -12.47 9.47 -0.72
CA VAL A 97 -11.89 8.33 -0.02
C VAL A 97 -11.22 8.81 1.26
N GLU A 98 -11.65 8.30 2.41
CA GLU A 98 -11.01 8.54 3.70
C GLU A 98 -10.18 7.33 4.10
N ILE A 99 -8.91 7.54 4.43
CA ILE A 99 -7.97 6.55 4.93
C ILE A 99 -7.71 6.88 6.40
N LYS A 100 -8.05 5.95 7.28
CA LYS A 100 -8.04 6.16 8.72
C LYS A 100 -6.86 5.48 9.39
N ASP A 101 -6.59 5.90 10.64
CA ASP A 101 -5.50 5.35 11.45
C ASP A 101 -4.14 5.37 10.72
N VAL A 102 -3.85 6.48 10.07
CA VAL A 102 -2.57 6.73 9.40
C VAL A 102 -1.54 7.16 10.44
N LEU A 103 -0.42 6.47 10.51
CA LEU A 103 0.72 6.87 11.33
C LEU A 103 1.78 7.57 10.48
N SER A 104 2.38 8.63 11.02
CA SER A 104 3.58 9.25 10.46
C SER A 104 4.80 8.66 11.14
N GLY A 105 5.73 8.06 10.36
CA GLY A 105 6.87 7.32 10.90
C GLY A 105 7.92 7.02 9.84
N GLU A 106 8.76 6.02 10.11
CA GLU A 106 9.75 5.53 9.15
C GLU A 106 9.16 4.43 8.28
N VAL A 107 9.28 4.55 6.96
CA VAL A 107 8.80 3.55 6.00
C VAL A 107 9.96 2.88 5.28
N TRP A 108 10.01 1.55 5.34
CA TRP A 108 11.07 0.75 4.76
C TRP A 108 10.54 -0.22 3.72
N PHE A 109 11.15 -0.21 2.54
CA PHE A 109 10.87 -1.18 1.49
C PHE A 109 11.75 -2.43 1.65
N CYS A 110 11.11 -3.52 2.07
CA CYS A 110 11.74 -4.80 2.42
C CYS A 110 11.64 -5.75 1.22
N SER A 111 12.59 -5.66 0.29
CA SER A 111 12.63 -6.45 -0.94
C SER A 111 13.68 -7.56 -0.86
N GLY A 112 13.51 -8.61 -1.65
CA GLY A 112 14.49 -9.67 -1.78
C GLY A 112 13.90 -11.02 -2.14
N GLN A 113 14.69 -12.07 -1.85
CA GLN A 113 14.34 -13.46 -2.12
C GLN A 113 13.89 -14.19 -0.84
N SER A 114 14.19 -15.49 -0.75
CA SER A 114 13.73 -16.40 0.32
C SER A 114 14.00 -15.89 1.73
N ASN A 115 15.16 -15.28 2.03
CA ASN A 115 15.44 -14.79 3.38
C ASN A 115 14.49 -13.65 3.79
N MET A 116 14.17 -12.75 2.85
CA MET A 116 13.18 -11.69 3.10
C MET A 116 11.75 -12.22 3.05
N GLU A 117 11.50 -13.28 2.30
CA GLU A 117 10.17 -13.88 2.16
C GLU A 117 9.75 -14.72 3.35
N TRP A 118 10.69 -15.35 4.07
CA TRP A 118 10.38 -16.29 5.13
C TRP A 118 9.59 -15.65 6.26
N GLU A 119 8.38 -16.16 6.44
CA GLU A 119 7.46 -15.76 7.49
C GLU A 119 7.92 -16.32 8.85
N MET A 120 7.59 -15.63 9.92
CA MET A 120 8.04 -16.00 11.29
C MET A 120 7.66 -17.44 11.65
N HIS A 121 6.45 -17.89 11.30
CA HIS A 121 6.05 -19.28 11.56
C HIS A 121 6.89 -20.31 10.80
N LYS A 122 7.37 -19.97 9.60
CA LYS A 122 8.29 -20.85 8.82
C LYS A 122 9.67 -20.87 9.43
N LEU A 123 10.17 -19.72 9.89
CA LEU A 123 11.45 -19.63 10.60
C LEU A 123 11.45 -20.49 11.88
N ALA A 124 10.41 -20.36 12.71
CA ALA A 124 10.25 -21.16 13.92
C ALA A 124 10.25 -22.66 13.60
N LYS A 125 9.49 -23.07 12.57
CA LYS A 125 9.39 -24.48 12.15
C LYS A 125 10.71 -25.05 11.61
N VAL A 126 11.43 -24.30 10.78
CA VAL A 126 12.70 -24.75 10.20
C VAL A 126 13.78 -24.84 11.27
N SER A 127 13.89 -23.83 12.14
CA SER A 127 14.83 -23.85 13.24
C SER A 127 14.55 -25.00 14.22
N ALA A 128 13.27 -25.32 14.47
CA ALA A 128 12.90 -26.46 15.31
C ALA A 128 13.27 -27.83 14.70
N LYS A 129 13.35 -27.94 13.37
CA LYS A 129 13.78 -29.18 12.69
C LYS A 129 15.30 -29.39 12.67
N ARG A 130 16.08 -28.34 12.89
CA ARG A 130 17.52 -28.38 12.96
C ARG A 130 17.91 -28.62 14.41
N THR A 131 18.26 -29.86 14.73
CA THR A 131 18.55 -30.32 16.11
C THR A 131 19.90 -29.90 16.64
N THR A 132 20.61 -28.99 15.99
CA THR A 132 21.89 -28.49 16.52
C THR A 132 21.67 -27.53 17.69
N PRO A 133 22.57 -27.47 18.65
CA PRO A 133 22.44 -26.63 19.85
C PRO A 133 22.16 -25.15 19.55
N GLU A 134 22.61 -24.63 18.40
CA GLU A 134 22.47 -23.24 18.05
C GLU A 134 21.07 -22.90 17.51
N HIS A 135 20.35 -23.87 16.93
CA HIS A 135 19.07 -23.64 16.28
C HIS A 135 17.87 -23.74 17.21
N VAL A 136 17.95 -24.55 18.27
CA VAL A 136 16.85 -24.72 19.24
C VAL A 136 16.53 -23.42 19.99
N PRO A 137 17.53 -22.68 20.54
CA PRO A 137 17.25 -21.37 21.14
C PRO A 137 16.60 -20.37 20.18
N THR A 138 17.07 -20.36 18.92
CA THR A 138 16.50 -19.48 17.88
C THR A 138 15.04 -19.82 17.60
N ALA A 139 14.69 -21.10 17.48
CA ALA A 139 13.30 -21.52 17.28
C ALA A 139 12.39 -21.07 18.42
N ASN A 140 12.82 -21.28 19.65
CA ASN A 140 12.08 -20.92 20.85
C ASN A 140 11.92 -19.39 20.97
N TYR A 141 12.97 -18.65 20.64
CA TYR A 141 12.94 -17.19 20.62
C TYR A 141 11.93 -16.64 19.60
N VAL A 142 11.99 -17.12 18.34
CA VAL A 142 11.04 -16.70 17.29
C VAL A 142 9.62 -17.08 17.65
N LYS A 143 9.42 -18.29 18.22
CA LYS A 143 8.09 -18.73 18.67
C LYS A 143 7.54 -17.82 19.76
N LYS A 144 8.32 -17.56 20.80
CA LYS A 144 7.93 -16.68 21.90
C LYS A 144 7.58 -15.29 21.38
N GLU A 145 8.45 -14.69 20.54
CA GLU A 145 8.23 -13.37 19.96
C GLU A 145 6.94 -13.33 19.14
N MET A 146 6.71 -14.32 18.30
CA MET A 146 5.51 -14.45 17.47
C MET A 146 4.22 -14.53 18.30
N GLU A 147 4.27 -15.23 19.44
CA GLU A 147 3.10 -15.48 20.30
C GLU A 147 2.82 -14.37 21.32
N THR A 148 3.81 -13.54 21.64
CA THR A 148 3.69 -12.58 22.75
C THR A 148 3.91 -11.12 22.34
N ALA A 149 4.58 -10.84 21.23
CA ALA A 149 4.86 -9.47 20.82
C ALA A 149 3.61 -8.78 20.28
N SER A 150 3.39 -7.56 20.77
CA SER A 150 2.31 -6.67 20.34
C SER A 150 2.82 -5.24 20.32
N ASP A 151 2.81 -4.61 19.16
CA ASP A 151 3.17 -3.20 18.98
C ASP A 151 2.36 -2.60 17.81
N GLN A 152 1.36 -1.79 18.13
CA GLN A 152 0.49 -1.14 17.14
C GLN A 152 1.23 -0.10 16.27
N LEU A 153 2.41 0.32 16.68
CA LEU A 153 3.26 1.26 15.95
C LEU A 153 4.27 0.56 15.02
N LEU A 154 4.35 -0.76 15.05
CA LEU A 154 5.10 -1.58 14.08
C LEU A 154 4.12 -2.25 13.13
N ARG A 155 4.10 -1.82 11.87
CA ARG A 155 3.13 -2.29 10.87
C ARG A 155 3.84 -2.85 9.64
N GLN A 156 3.26 -3.88 9.03
CA GLN A 156 3.74 -4.46 7.80
C GLN A 156 2.63 -4.53 6.74
N PHE A 157 2.96 -4.07 5.53
CA PHE A 157 2.20 -4.33 4.32
C PHE A 157 2.89 -5.45 3.53
N THR A 158 2.19 -6.53 3.26
CA THR A 158 2.72 -7.61 2.43
C THR A 158 2.14 -7.50 1.03
N VAL A 159 2.98 -7.16 0.06
CA VAL A 159 2.60 -7.16 -1.36
C VAL A 159 2.36 -8.58 -1.82
N ALA A 160 1.14 -8.87 -2.29
CA ALA A 160 0.83 -10.17 -2.85
C ALA A 160 1.65 -10.43 -4.13
N ARG A 161 2.05 -11.68 -4.31
CA ARG A 161 2.80 -12.08 -5.51
C ARG A 161 1.93 -11.94 -6.74
N SER A 162 2.44 -11.26 -7.74
CA SER A 162 1.80 -11.13 -9.04
C SER A 162 2.83 -11.27 -10.15
N LYS A 163 2.44 -11.83 -11.27
CA LYS A 163 3.28 -11.93 -12.47
C LYS A 163 2.83 -10.87 -13.46
N SER A 164 3.71 -9.93 -13.78
CA SER A 164 3.51 -8.99 -14.88
C SER A 164 4.73 -9.06 -15.81
N PRO A 165 4.68 -9.88 -16.86
CA PRO A 165 5.86 -10.14 -17.68
C PRO A 165 6.30 -8.97 -18.56
N GLN A 166 5.46 -7.94 -18.75
CA GLN A 166 5.71 -6.92 -19.78
C GLN A 166 5.46 -5.47 -19.32
N LYS A 167 4.73 -5.25 -18.23
CA LYS A 167 4.41 -3.89 -17.77
C LYS A 167 4.40 -3.84 -16.24
N PRO A 168 4.82 -2.72 -15.62
CA PRO A 168 4.60 -2.51 -14.20
C PRO A 168 3.12 -2.64 -13.86
N LEU A 169 2.80 -3.24 -12.72
CA LEU A 169 1.44 -3.30 -12.22
C LEU A 169 1.03 -1.91 -11.73
N THR A 170 -0.18 -1.51 -12.06
CA THR A 170 -0.78 -0.25 -11.60
C THR A 170 -1.50 -0.41 -10.26
N THR A 171 -1.82 -1.66 -9.90
CA THR A 171 -2.51 -2.01 -8.66
C THR A 171 -1.70 -3.03 -7.88
N LEU A 172 -1.70 -2.90 -6.56
CA LEU A 172 -1.12 -3.85 -5.63
C LEU A 172 -2.25 -4.55 -4.89
N THR A 173 -1.98 -5.76 -4.38
CA THR A 173 -2.87 -6.44 -3.44
C THR A 173 -2.12 -6.64 -2.14
N GLY A 174 -2.74 -6.26 -1.04
CA GLY A 174 -2.17 -6.36 0.30
C GLY A 174 -3.00 -5.56 1.30
N SER A 175 -2.62 -5.61 2.56
CA SER A 175 -3.18 -4.81 3.64
C SER A 175 -2.12 -4.51 4.69
N TRP A 176 -2.27 -3.38 5.38
CA TRP A 176 -1.46 -3.04 6.53
C TRP A 176 -1.97 -3.81 7.75
N LEU A 177 -1.05 -4.44 8.46
CA LEU A 177 -1.31 -5.18 9.69
C LEU A 177 -0.33 -4.71 10.77
N ASP A 178 -0.83 -4.53 11.99
CA ASP A 178 -0.01 -4.26 13.17
C ASP A 178 0.72 -5.51 13.67
N SER A 179 1.79 -5.32 14.43
CA SER A 179 2.45 -6.41 15.14
C SER A 179 1.55 -6.87 16.29
N SER A 180 1.02 -8.07 16.17
CA SER A 180 0.20 -8.74 17.17
C SER A 180 0.36 -10.25 17.07
N PRO A 181 0.03 -11.02 18.12
CA PRO A 181 0.11 -12.49 18.07
C PRO A 181 -0.68 -13.12 16.92
N GLN A 182 -1.74 -12.45 16.45
CA GLN A 182 -2.55 -12.90 15.32
C GLN A 182 -1.83 -12.68 13.98
N ASN A 183 -1.13 -11.56 13.82
CA ASN A 183 -0.52 -11.13 12.56
C ASN A 183 0.94 -11.54 12.41
N ASN A 184 1.71 -11.55 13.53
CA ASN A 184 3.15 -11.85 13.54
C ASN A 184 3.52 -13.17 12.84
N PRO A 185 2.73 -14.26 12.92
CA PRO A 185 3.05 -15.50 12.22
C PRO A 185 3.23 -15.34 10.71
N GLY A 186 2.50 -14.43 10.07
CA GLY A 186 2.57 -14.13 8.64
C GLY A 186 3.59 -13.06 8.25
N PHE A 187 4.21 -12.36 9.22
CA PHE A 187 5.19 -11.33 8.93
C PHE A 187 6.50 -11.93 8.43
N SER A 188 7.19 -11.22 7.52
CA SER A 188 8.58 -11.55 7.20
C SER A 188 9.42 -11.48 8.47
N GLY A 189 10.07 -12.58 8.84
CA GLY A 189 10.90 -12.58 10.03
C GLY A 189 12.06 -11.59 9.92
N THR A 190 12.73 -11.53 8.77
CA THR A 190 13.84 -10.58 8.54
C THR A 190 13.35 -9.13 8.66
N ALA A 191 12.24 -8.78 7.99
CA ALA A 191 11.70 -7.43 8.08
C ALA A 191 11.19 -7.11 9.51
N TYR A 192 10.52 -8.07 10.15
CA TYR A 192 10.00 -7.90 11.50
C TYR A 192 11.12 -7.58 12.51
N PHE A 193 12.16 -8.40 12.60
CA PHE A 193 13.24 -8.17 13.57
C PHE A 193 14.01 -6.88 13.28
N PHE A 194 14.23 -6.54 12.03
CA PHE A 194 14.78 -5.24 11.64
C PHE A 194 13.89 -4.08 12.10
N GLY A 195 12.61 -4.12 11.77
CA GLY A 195 11.65 -3.06 12.13
C GLY A 195 11.47 -2.91 13.64
N ARG A 196 11.48 -4.03 14.38
CA ARG A 196 11.41 -4.04 15.85
C ARG A 196 12.60 -3.33 16.49
N GLU A 197 13.83 -3.57 16.02
CA GLU A 197 15.00 -2.88 16.53
C GLU A 197 14.96 -1.39 16.20
N LEU A 198 14.59 -1.02 14.97
CA LEU A 198 14.36 0.39 14.62
C LEU A 198 13.30 1.06 15.50
N ARG A 199 12.21 0.34 15.78
CA ARG A 199 11.13 0.83 16.65
C ARG A 199 11.62 1.15 18.06
N LYS A 200 12.51 0.32 18.60
CA LYS A 200 13.14 0.54 19.91
C LYS A 200 14.08 1.75 19.89
N GLU A 201 14.97 1.80 18.91
CA GLU A 201 16.01 2.82 18.83
C GLU A 201 15.44 4.20 18.53
N LEU A 202 14.50 4.30 17.60
CA LEU A 202 13.97 5.58 17.13
C LEU A 202 12.74 6.04 17.94
N ASN A 203 12.04 5.12 18.59
CA ASN A 203 10.78 5.37 19.31
C ASN A 203 9.72 6.08 18.45
N VAL A 204 9.62 5.74 17.15
CA VAL A 204 8.65 6.27 16.20
C VAL A 204 7.89 5.14 15.52
N PRO A 205 6.71 5.38 14.93
CA PRO A 205 6.03 4.38 14.11
C PRO A 205 6.93 3.85 12.99
N ILE A 206 6.85 2.53 12.72
CA ILE A 206 7.61 1.85 11.67
C ILE A 206 6.65 1.16 10.73
N GLY A 207 6.76 1.46 9.44
CA GLY A 207 6.06 0.79 8.35
C GLY A 207 7.01 -0.05 7.50
N LEU A 208 6.71 -1.33 7.33
CA LEU A 208 7.50 -2.27 6.54
C LEU A 208 6.69 -2.69 5.32
N ILE A 209 7.16 -2.35 4.12
CA ILE A 209 6.52 -2.78 2.87
C ILE A 209 7.30 -3.99 2.36
N LYS A 210 6.77 -5.19 2.64
CA LYS A 210 7.41 -6.45 2.22
C LYS A 210 7.03 -6.78 0.78
N CYS A 211 8.03 -6.84 -0.11
CA CYS A 211 7.91 -7.29 -1.50
C CYS A 211 9.04 -8.31 -1.78
N ALA A 212 8.76 -9.59 -1.55
CA ALA A 212 9.77 -10.63 -1.67
C ALA A 212 9.21 -11.90 -2.34
N TRP A 213 10.06 -12.58 -3.11
CA TRP A 213 9.70 -13.84 -3.76
C TRP A 213 10.92 -14.75 -3.86
N GLY A 214 10.92 -15.86 -3.13
CA GLY A 214 11.98 -16.85 -3.11
C GLY A 214 12.21 -17.50 -4.48
N GLY A 215 13.48 -17.79 -4.79
CA GLY A 215 13.87 -18.39 -6.06
C GLY A 215 13.85 -17.42 -7.26
N ARG A 216 13.76 -16.11 -7.01
CA ARG A 216 13.79 -15.07 -8.06
C ARG A 216 15.19 -14.48 -8.23
N ASP A 217 15.47 -14.00 -9.42
CA ASP A 217 16.68 -13.26 -9.72
C ASP A 217 16.54 -11.81 -9.26
N LEU A 218 17.41 -11.37 -8.33
CA LEU A 218 17.36 -10.00 -7.80
C LEU A 218 17.59 -8.95 -8.89
N VAL A 219 18.42 -9.24 -9.86
CA VAL A 219 18.76 -8.30 -10.94
C VAL A 219 17.61 -8.21 -11.96
N LYS A 220 17.01 -9.34 -12.31
CA LYS A 220 15.96 -9.39 -13.35
C LYS A 220 14.57 -9.04 -12.81
N ASP A 221 14.26 -9.53 -11.60
CA ASP A 221 12.89 -9.52 -11.09
C ASP A 221 12.60 -8.33 -10.15
N PHE A 222 13.64 -7.69 -9.58
CA PHE A 222 13.48 -6.58 -8.62
C PHE A 222 14.18 -5.28 -9.06
N ARG A 223 14.70 -5.24 -10.28
CA ARG A 223 15.36 -4.07 -10.81
C ARG A 223 14.33 -3.05 -11.31
N PRO A 224 14.43 -1.77 -10.93
CA PRO A 224 13.56 -0.76 -11.48
C PRO A 224 13.82 -0.56 -12.98
N PRO A 225 12.77 -0.27 -13.80
CA PRO A 225 12.89 -0.09 -15.25
C PRO A 225 13.93 0.96 -15.66
N SER A 226 14.13 2.00 -14.85
CA SER A 226 15.11 3.07 -15.07
C SER A 226 16.56 2.66 -14.84
N ALA A 227 16.83 1.46 -14.37
CA ALA A 227 18.18 0.94 -14.11
C ALA A 227 18.69 0.00 -15.22
N VAL A 228 18.02 0.01 -16.40
CA VAL A 228 18.43 -0.73 -17.60
C VAL A 228 19.14 0.17 -18.58
#